data_82f4eaac656fdf3bbf481323e809e4b9
#
_entry.id   82f4eaac656fdf3bbf481323e809e4b9
#
_cell.length_a   1.000
_cell.length_b   1.000
_cell.length_c   1.000
_cell.angle_alpha   90.00
_cell.angle_beta   90.00
_cell.angle_gamma   90.00
#
_symmetry.space_group_name_H-M   'P 1'
#
loop_
_entity.id
_entity.type
_entity.pdbx_description
1 polymer ?
#
loop_
_entity_poly.entity_id
_entity_poly.type
_entity_poly.pdbx_seq_one_letter_code
_entity_poly.pdbx_strand_id
1 'polypeptide(L)'
;MRKSAIVVLLAALCFAGYVFYSLTGAEPVKVGDTRLVRSGDQVSVEGVVRNTGDDTGPLQVEVHYFDRDGHAVGKDVISMDGLRRGAAARFRSAPRPDDGVADFSIYLNHGRNPYGN
;
A
#
# COMPACT_ATOMS: atom_id res chain seq x y z
N MET A 1 38.27 -7.36 12.31
CA MET A 1 37.00 -6.69 12.03
C MET A 1 35.84 -7.37 12.72
N ARG A 2 34.99 -6.62 13.30
CA ARG A 2 33.87 -7.18 14.04
C ARG A 2 32.68 -7.42 13.14
N LYS A 3 32.01 -8.54 13.33
CA LYS A 3 30.79 -8.85 12.56
C LYS A 3 29.73 -7.78 12.75
N SER A 4 29.62 -7.21 13.94
CA SER A 4 28.66 -6.14 14.22
C SER A 4 28.91 -4.89 13.38
N ALA A 5 30.17 -4.53 13.13
CA ALA A 5 30.52 -3.39 12.30
C ALA A 5 30.10 -3.62 10.84
N ILE A 6 30.25 -4.84 10.34
CA ILE A 6 29.81 -5.17 8.98
C ILE A 6 28.30 -5.07 8.86
N VAL A 7 27.56 -5.55 9.85
CA VAL A 7 26.10 -5.47 9.85
C VAL A 7 25.64 -4.02 9.86
N VAL A 8 26.25 -3.18 10.68
CA VAL A 8 25.91 -1.76 10.74
C VAL A 8 26.18 -1.09 9.39
N LEU A 9 27.28 -1.41 8.75
CA LEU A 9 27.63 -0.84 7.44
C LEU A 9 26.58 -1.23 6.40
N LEU A 10 26.17 -2.49 6.36
CA LEU A 10 25.18 -2.95 5.41
C LEU A 10 23.83 -2.27 5.65
N ALA A 11 23.41 -2.12 6.90
CA ALA A 11 22.18 -1.41 7.24
C ALA A 11 22.22 0.03 6.79
N ALA A 12 23.35 0.72 6.97
CA ALA A 12 23.52 2.09 6.53
C ALA A 12 23.43 2.21 5.01
N LEU A 13 24.02 1.28 4.28
CA LEU A 13 23.95 1.28 2.82
C LEU A 13 22.52 1.05 2.33
N CYS A 14 21.79 0.14 2.94
CA CYS A 14 20.39 -0.10 2.59
C CYS A 14 19.55 1.14 2.85
N PHE A 15 19.75 1.81 3.97
CA PHE A 15 19.01 3.03 4.29
C PHE A 15 19.33 4.15 3.31
N ALA A 16 20.60 4.34 2.97
CA ALA A 16 21.02 5.36 2.02
C ALA A 16 20.41 5.08 0.64
N GLY A 17 20.39 3.82 0.21
CA GLY A 17 19.76 3.43 -1.04
C GLY A 17 18.26 3.71 -1.06
N TYR A 18 17.58 3.44 0.04
CA TYR A 18 16.15 3.72 0.18
C TYR A 18 15.88 5.22 0.09
N VAL A 19 16.65 6.04 0.81
CA VAL A 19 16.49 7.49 0.77
C VAL A 19 16.72 8.04 -0.63
N PHE A 20 17.77 7.56 -1.30
CA PHE A 20 18.07 7.98 -2.66
C PHE A 20 16.94 7.62 -3.60
N TYR A 21 16.42 6.40 -3.51
CA TYR A 21 15.27 5.96 -4.32
C TYR A 21 14.06 6.84 -4.08
N SER A 22 13.78 7.17 -2.82
CA SER A 22 12.64 8.01 -2.47
C SER A 22 12.74 9.42 -3.04
N LEU A 23 13.97 9.93 -3.18
CA LEU A 23 14.17 11.26 -3.74
C LEU A 23 14.11 11.28 -5.26
N THR A 24 14.45 10.17 -5.92
CA THR A 24 14.63 10.16 -7.38
C THR A 24 13.53 9.45 -8.14
N GLY A 25 12.83 8.49 -7.54
CA GLY A 25 11.88 7.69 -8.29
C GLY A 25 10.67 7.22 -7.53
N ALA A 26 10.57 7.53 -6.25
CA ALA A 26 9.43 7.06 -5.47
C ALA A 26 8.16 7.81 -5.85
N GLU A 27 7.05 7.11 -5.84
CA GLU A 27 5.74 7.71 -6.04
C GLU A 27 5.45 8.70 -4.92
N PRO A 28 4.88 9.87 -5.22
CA PRO A 28 4.50 10.83 -4.20
C PRO A 28 3.30 10.40 -3.37
N VAL A 29 2.48 9.51 -3.91
CA VAL A 29 1.32 8.96 -3.21
C VAL A 29 1.62 7.52 -2.85
N LYS A 30 1.52 7.19 -1.56
CA LYS A 30 1.88 5.87 -1.06
C LYS A 30 0.82 5.33 -0.13
N VAL A 31 0.70 4.01 -0.14
CA VAL A 31 -0.15 3.28 0.80
C VAL A 31 0.75 2.71 1.89
N GLY A 32 0.34 2.88 3.13
CA GLY A 32 1.06 2.31 4.26
C GLY A 32 0.11 1.85 5.35
N ASP A 33 0.67 1.28 6.41
CA ASP A 33 -0.07 0.83 7.59
C ASP A 33 -1.22 -0.12 7.23
N THR A 34 -0.99 -0.97 6.22
CA THR A 34 -2.00 -1.89 5.74
C THR A 34 -2.09 -3.13 6.62
N ARG A 35 -3.31 -3.61 6.81
CA ARG A 35 -3.51 -4.86 7.55
C ARG A 35 -4.83 -5.50 7.17
N LEU A 36 -4.85 -6.82 7.32
CA LEU A 36 -6.06 -7.62 7.17
C LEU A 36 -6.75 -7.67 8.54
N VAL A 37 -8.00 -7.28 8.57
CA VAL A 37 -8.81 -7.26 9.79
C VAL A 37 -9.85 -8.36 9.70
N ARG A 38 -9.86 -9.25 10.69
CA ARG A 38 -10.86 -10.31 10.78
C ARG A 38 -11.87 -9.96 11.87
N SER A 39 -13.13 -10.14 11.55
CA SER A 39 -14.22 -9.91 12.49
C SER A 39 -15.27 -10.99 12.28
N GLY A 40 -15.31 -11.95 13.20
CA GLY A 40 -16.18 -13.10 13.04
C GLY A 40 -15.76 -13.92 11.81
N ASP A 41 -16.70 -14.10 10.90
CA ASP A 41 -16.46 -14.83 9.66
C ASP A 41 -16.22 -13.89 8.46
N GLN A 42 -15.92 -12.63 8.73
CA GLN A 42 -15.67 -11.64 7.70
C GLN A 42 -14.26 -11.08 7.80
N VAL A 43 -13.76 -10.58 6.66
CA VAL A 43 -12.46 -9.93 6.58
C VAL A 43 -12.60 -8.62 5.83
N SER A 44 -11.71 -7.68 6.17
CA SER A 44 -11.55 -6.43 5.44
C SER A 44 -10.08 -6.04 5.50
N VAL A 45 -9.68 -5.10 4.63
CA VAL A 45 -8.33 -4.56 4.63
C VAL A 45 -8.41 -3.08 4.89
N GLU A 46 -7.55 -2.57 5.75
CA GLU A 46 -7.48 -1.15 6.03
C GLU A 46 -6.05 -0.65 5.88
N GLY A 47 -5.92 0.65 5.68
CA GLY A 47 -4.63 1.28 5.55
C GLY A 47 -4.75 2.78 5.46
N VAL A 48 -3.64 3.43 5.13
CA VAL A 48 -3.55 4.87 5.01
C VAL A 48 -2.90 5.22 3.68
N VAL A 49 -3.51 6.16 2.96
CA VAL A 49 -2.90 6.73 1.77
C VAL A 49 -2.33 8.09 2.13
N ARG A 50 -1.07 8.34 1.81
CA ARG A 50 -0.39 9.60 2.09
C ARG A 50 0.08 10.24 0.79
N ASN A 51 -0.08 11.53 0.71
CA ASN A 51 0.38 12.30 -0.44
C ASN A 51 1.48 13.28 0.00
N THR A 52 2.69 13.04 -0.46
CA THR A 52 3.82 13.93 -0.19
C THR A 52 4.18 14.80 -1.40
N GLY A 53 3.44 14.65 -2.49
CA GLY A 53 3.61 15.44 -3.70
C GLY A 53 2.49 16.45 -3.89
N ASP A 54 2.25 16.82 -5.12
CA ASP A 54 1.20 17.79 -5.45
C ASP A 54 -0.19 17.21 -5.20
N ASP A 55 -1.18 18.09 -5.14
CA ASP A 55 -2.58 17.69 -4.99
C ASP A 55 -2.94 16.69 -6.09
N THR A 56 -3.71 15.67 -5.73
CA THR A 56 -4.13 14.64 -6.67
C THR A 56 -5.58 14.85 -7.09
N GLY A 57 -5.94 14.21 -8.21
CA GLY A 57 -7.33 13.95 -8.52
C GLY A 57 -7.86 12.76 -7.72
N PRO A 58 -9.06 12.27 -8.06
CA PRO A 58 -9.63 11.11 -7.37
C PRO A 58 -8.70 9.91 -7.40
N LEU A 59 -8.75 9.15 -6.32
CA LEU A 59 -7.89 7.98 -6.12
C LEU A 59 -8.73 6.72 -6.05
N GLN A 60 -8.13 5.60 -6.45
CA GLN A 60 -8.72 4.27 -6.25
C GLN A 60 -7.70 3.36 -5.60
N VAL A 61 -8.14 2.65 -4.59
CA VAL A 61 -7.34 1.63 -3.93
C VAL A 61 -7.94 0.29 -4.31
N GLU A 62 -7.16 -0.56 -4.98
CA GLU A 62 -7.56 -1.92 -5.30
C GLU A 62 -6.96 -2.87 -4.30
N VAL A 63 -7.80 -3.71 -3.71
CA VAL A 63 -7.36 -4.74 -2.77
C VAL A 63 -7.61 -6.08 -3.44
N HIS A 64 -6.56 -6.87 -3.58
CA HIS A 64 -6.63 -8.22 -4.12
C HIS A 64 -6.42 -9.21 -2.99
N TYR A 65 -7.31 -10.17 -2.86
CA TYR A 65 -7.26 -11.17 -1.79
C TYR A 65 -6.76 -12.49 -2.33
N PHE A 66 -5.95 -13.15 -1.55
CA PHE A 66 -5.34 -14.43 -1.93
C PHE A 66 -5.55 -15.45 -0.82
N ASP A 67 -5.68 -16.72 -1.22
CA ASP A 67 -5.73 -17.80 -0.29
C ASP A 67 -4.31 -18.23 0.13
N ARG A 68 -4.24 -19.27 0.95
CA ARG A 68 -2.97 -19.78 1.47
C ARG A 68 -2.03 -20.26 0.37
N ASP A 69 -2.57 -20.70 -0.75
CA ASP A 69 -1.79 -21.20 -1.88
C ASP A 69 -1.44 -20.11 -2.88
N GLY A 70 -1.83 -18.88 -2.62
CA GLY A 70 -1.53 -17.76 -3.48
C GLY A 70 -2.51 -17.55 -4.62
N HIS A 71 -3.64 -18.26 -4.60
CA HIS A 71 -4.67 -18.07 -5.62
C HIS A 71 -5.55 -16.87 -5.29
N ALA A 72 -5.89 -16.09 -6.30
CA ALA A 72 -6.77 -14.94 -6.11
C ALA A 72 -8.19 -15.42 -5.78
N VAL A 73 -8.75 -14.88 -4.69
CA VAL A 73 -10.09 -15.26 -4.24
C VAL A 73 -11.06 -14.09 -4.25
N GLY A 74 -10.59 -12.89 -4.54
CA GLY A 74 -11.47 -11.74 -4.64
C GLY A 74 -10.74 -10.45 -4.83
N LYS A 75 -11.51 -9.38 -5.10
CA LYS A 75 -10.98 -8.06 -5.32
C LYS A 75 -12.01 -7.03 -4.88
N ASP A 76 -11.54 -5.96 -4.24
CA ASP A 76 -12.36 -4.79 -3.91
C ASP A 76 -11.70 -3.53 -4.45
N VAL A 77 -12.52 -2.55 -4.82
CA VAL A 77 -12.04 -1.25 -5.26
C VAL A 77 -12.64 -0.19 -4.34
N ILE A 78 -11.80 0.64 -3.75
CA ILE A 78 -12.22 1.72 -2.88
C ILE A 78 -11.93 3.03 -3.57
N SER A 79 -12.98 3.82 -3.83
CA SER A 79 -12.82 5.13 -4.44
C SER A 79 -12.67 6.18 -3.34
N MET A 80 -11.74 7.10 -3.55
CA MET A 80 -11.45 8.17 -2.61
C MET A 80 -11.40 9.50 -3.35
N ASP A 81 -11.76 10.56 -2.65
CA ASP A 81 -11.53 11.91 -3.16
C ASP A 81 -10.01 12.15 -3.26
N GLY A 82 -9.64 13.15 -4.04
CA GLY A 82 -8.24 13.51 -4.16
C GLY A 82 -7.64 13.95 -2.84
N LEU A 83 -6.32 13.83 -2.72
CA LEU A 83 -5.58 14.23 -1.54
C LEU A 83 -4.75 15.47 -1.85
N ARG A 84 -4.80 16.43 -0.94
CA ARG A 84 -3.92 17.59 -1.00
C ARG A 84 -2.51 17.20 -0.60
N ARG A 85 -1.56 18.03 -1.00
CA ARG A 85 -0.17 17.86 -0.59
C ARG A 85 -0.07 17.77 0.93
N GLY A 86 0.64 16.76 1.43
CA GLY A 86 0.82 16.54 2.84
C GLY A 86 -0.34 15.87 3.54
N ALA A 87 -1.44 15.62 2.84
CA ALA A 87 -2.61 14.99 3.45
C ALA A 87 -2.49 13.48 3.50
N ALA A 88 -3.22 12.89 4.43
CA ALA A 88 -3.36 11.45 4.54
C ALA A 88 -4.82 11.10 4.75
N ALA A 89 -5.25 9.95 4.25
CA ALA A 89 -6.61 9.48 4.44
C ALA A 89 -6.60 7.98 4.71
N ARG A 90 -7.45 7.57 5.63
CA ARG A 90 -7.64 6.15 5.92
C ARG A 90 -8.62 5.56 4.94
N PHE A 91 -8.40 4.29 4.62
CA PHE A 91 -9.36 3.54 3.82
C PHE A 91 -9.63 2.20 4.48
N ARG A 92 -10.77 1.63 4.14
CA ARG A 92 -11.14 0.30 4.58
C ARG A 92 -12.01 -0.33 3.52
N SER A 93 -11.68 -1.56 3.15
CA SER A 93 -12.51 -2.29 2.21
C SER A 93 -13.81 -2.72 2.87
N ALA A 94 -14.86 -2.93 2.08
CA ALA A 94 -16.10 -3.47 2.59
C ALA A 94 -15.86 -4.86 3.17
N PRO A 95 -16.50 -5.22 4.29
CA PRO A 95 -16.36 -6.56 4.83
C PRO A 95 -16.84 -7.59 3.81
N ARG A 96 -16.13 -8.70 3.74
CA ARG A 96 -16.45 -9.80 2.85
C ARG A 96 -16.31 -11.12 3.60
N PRO A 97 -16.96 -12.19 3.13
CA PRO A 97 -16.80 -13.49 3.77
C PRO A 97 -15.34 -13.94 3.78
N ASP A 98 -14.93 -14.57 4.87
CA ASP A 98 -13.60 -15.14 4.99
C ASP A 98 -13.60 -16.50 4.29
N ASP A 99 -13.36 -16.49 2.99
CA ASP A 99 -13.35 -17.70 2.16
C ASP A 99 -11.93 -18.27 2.04
N GLY A 100 -11.21 -18.32 3.15
CA GLY A 100 -9.85 -18.80 3.15
C GLY A 100 -8.84 -17.73 2.82
N VAL A 101 -9.21 -16.47 2.95
CA VAL A 101 -8.28 -15.34 2.71
C VAL A 101 -7.13 -15.42 3.68
N ALA A 102 -5.91 -15.50 3.15
CA ALA A 102 -4.69 -15.58 3.95
C ALA A 102 -3.78 -14.37 3.74
N ASP A 103 -3.92 -13.67 2.61
CA ASP A 103 -3.05 -12.57 2.27
C ASP A 103 -3.79 -11.60 1.34
N PHE A 104 -3.17 -10.45 1.14
CA PHE A 104 -3.72 -9.42 0.25
C PHE A 104 -2.59 -8.64 -0.39
N SER A 105 -2.88 -7.99 -1.51
CA SER A 105 -2.01 -6.97 -2.06
C SER A 105 -2.82 -5.75 -2.45
N ILE A 106 -2.16 -4.60 -2.50
CA ILE A 106 -2.80 -3.32 -2.73
C ILE A 106 -2.18 -2.66 -3.94
N TYR A 107 -3.04 -2.18 -4.81
CA TYR A 107 -2.64 -1.38 -5.96
C TYR A 107 -3.31 -0.03 -5.86
N LEU A 108 -2.53 1.02 -6.04
CA LEU A 108 -3.02 2.39 -5.96
C LEU A 108 -3.08 2.98 -7.37
N ASN A 109 -4.27 3.43 -7.74
CA ASN A 109 -4.46 4.21 -8.95
C ASN A 109 -4.78 5.63 -8.52
N HIS A 110 -3.86 6.56 -8.74
CA HIS A 110 -3.99 7.93 -8.26
C HIS A 110 -4.47 8.89 -9.35
N GLY A 111 -5.48 8.47 -10.04
CA GLY A 111 -6.20 9.34 -10.97
C GLY A 111 -5.52 9.57 -12.28
N ARG A 112 -4.27 9.18 -12.42
CA ARG A 112 -3.58 9.26 -13.70
C ARG A 112 -3.50 7.87 -14.29
N ASN A 113 -4.27 7.66 -15.34
CA ASN A 113 -4.25 6.42 -16.06
C ASN A 113 -3.09 6.46 -17.07
N PRO A 114 -2.15 5.52 -17.01
CA PRO A 114 -1.05 5.49 -17.97
C PRO A 114 -1.50 5.27 -19.41
N TYR A 115 -2.75 4.89 -19.62
CA TYR A 115 -3.33 4.71 -20.94
C TYR A 115 -4.14 5.91 -21.41
N GLY A 116 -3.97 7.06 -20.79
CA GLY A 116 -4.55 8.30 -21.25
C GLY A 116 -5.92 8.64 -20.72
N ASN A 117 -6.35 7.98 -19.70
CA ASN A 117 -7.65 8.28 -19.09
C ASN A 117 -7.51 9.23 -17.93
#